data_3006096c06a445dce62ae09417eabd05
#
_entry.id   3006096c06a445dce62ae09417eabd05
#
_cell.length_a   1.000
_cell.length_b   1.000
_cell.length_c   1.000
_cell.angle_alpha   90.00
_cell.angle_beta   90.00
_cell.angle_gamma   90.00
#
_symmetry.space_group_name_H-M   'P 1'
#
loop_
_entity.id
_entity.type
_entity.pdbx_description
1 polymer ?
#
loop_
_entity_poly.entity_id
_entity_poly.type
_entity_poly.pdbx_seq_one_letter_code
_entity_poly.pdbx_strand_id
1 'polypeptide(L)'
;MSLPIRRFRPADRDAVDETIEAALRSADAYFEDVPELEDDDILAEYVDAGGEFLVGEREGEIVATGAFRPPKGIVTEFVDAEGAAELKRMHVHPDHHREGIGQAMYDELEARARERGFARFTLATTGRQEPAHAFYESNGFERVGSTSENVAGTNLAILIFEKTLN
;
A
#
# COMPACT_ATOMS: atom_id res chain seq x y z
N MET A 1 -19.51 12.23 5.13
CA MET A 1 -18.44 13.18 4.82
C MET A 1 -17.29 12.46 4.14
N SER A 2 -16.82 13.04 3.06
CA SER A 2 -15.69 12.47 2.36
C SER A 2 -14.39 12.78 3.08
N LEU A 3 -13.43 11.87 2.99
CA LEU A 3 -12.08 12.07 3.49
C LEU A 3 -11.29 12.85 2.42
N PRO A 4 -10.70 14.00 2.73
CA PRO A 4 -9.81 14.66 1.79
C PRO A 4 -8.60 13.78 1.49
N ILE A 5 -8.40 13.46 0.23
CA ILE A 5 -7.27 12.65 -0.23
C ILE A 5 -6.55 13.43 -1.32
N ARG A 6 -5.24 13.56 -1.18
CA ARG A 6 -4.42 14.33 -2.11
C ARG A 6 -3.06 13.67 -2.30
N ARG A 7 -2.32 14.16 -3.29
CA ARG A 7 -0.96 13.67 -3.53
C ARG A 7 -0.03 14.13 -2.40
N PHE A 8 0.92 13.26 -2.09
CA PHE A 8 2.01 13.52 -1.16
C PHE A 8 2.83 14.74 -1.58
N ARG A 9 3.24 15.52 -0.59
CA ARG A 9 4.20 16.64 -0.76
C ARG A 9 5.37 16.40 0.18
N PRO A 10 6.59 16.88 -0.16
CA PRO A 10 7.76 16.65 0.71
C PRO A 10 7.56 17.04 2.18
N ALA A 11 6.77 18.07 2.44
CA ALA A 11 6.48 18.49 3.81
C ALA A 11 5.67 17.45 4.62
N ASP A 12 5.07 16.46 3.94
CA ASP A 12 4.28 15.42 4.58
C ASP A 12 5.13 14.26 5.11
N ARG A 13 6.42 14.22 4.79
CA ARG A 13 7.25 13.04 5.02
C ARG A 13 7.21 12.52 6.46
N ASP A 14 7.39 13.40 7.43
CA ASP A 14 7.42 12.99 8.83
C ASP A 14 6.07 12.41 9.28
N ALA A 15 4.97 13.04 8.86
CA ALA A 15 3.64 12.57 9.21
C ALA A 15 3.31 11.23 8.52
N VAL A 16 3.77 11.04 7.28
CA VAL A 16 3.63 9.77 6.56
C VAL A 16 4.37 8.66 7.28
N ASP A 17 5.64 8.89 7.63
CA ASP A 17 6.45 7.88 8.32
C ASP A 17 5.82 7.49 9.66
N GLU A 18 5.32 8.48 10.41
CA GLU A 18 4.65 8.24 11.69
C GLU A 18 3.38 7.40 11.51
N THR A 19 2.57 7.74 10.51
CA THR A 19 1.33 7.02 10.23
C THR A 19 1.60 5.55 9.87
N ILE A 20 2.59 5.32 9.00
CA ILE A 20 2.93 3.96 8.58
C ILE A 20 3.51 3.17 9.74
N GLU A 21 4.41 3.76 10.53
CA GLU A 21 4.97 3.08 11.69
C GLU A 21 3.89 2.67 12.69
N ALA A 22 2.97 3.60 13.00
CA ALA A 22 1.88 3.32 13.92
C ALA A 22 0.99 2.18 13.41
N ALA A 23 0.68 2.19 12.12
CA ALA A 23 -0.14 1.14 11.51
C ALA A 23 0.55 -0.22 11.55
N LEU A 24 1.84 -0.27 11.24
CA LEU A 24 2.61 -1.53 11.24
C LEU A 24 2.76 -2.09 12.65
N ARG A 25 2.99 -1.24 13.64
CA ARG A 25 3.08 -1.69 15.03
C ARG A 25 1.75 -2.24 15.52
N SER A 26 0.64 -1.61 15.15
CA SER A 26 -0.70 -2.07 15.49
C SER A 26 -1.01 -3.44 14.87
N ALA A 27 -0.50 -3.71 13.68
CA ALA A 27 -0.69 -4.98 12.97
C ALA A 27 0.34 -6.05 13.33
N ASP A 28 1.24 -5.77 14.29
CA ASP A 28 2.37 -6.64 14.64
C ASP A 28 3.23 -6.98 13.41
N ALA A 29 3.39 -6.02 12.52
CA ALA A 29 4.14 -6.18 11.27
C ALA A 29 5.34 -5.25 11.17
N TYR A 30 5.69 -4.54 12.24
CA TYR A 30 6.83 -3.63 12.27
C TYR A 30 8.10 -4.37 12.69
N PHE A 31 9.18 -4.13 11.93
CA PHE A 31 10.51 -4.68 12.22
C PHE A 31 11.50 -3.52 12.25
N GLU A 32 12.10 -3.24 13.41
CA GLU A 32 13.00 -2.10 13.59
C GLU A 32 14.23 -2.12 12.68
N ASP A 33 14.72 -3.32 12.39
CA ASP A 33 15.93 -3.49 11.59
C ASP A 33 15.68 -3.50 10.08
N VAL A 34 14.45 -3.27 9.65
CA VAL A 34 14.10 -3.22 8.23
C VAL A 34 13.80 -1.78 7.86
N PRO A 35 14.68 -1.13 7.09
CA PRO A 35 14.44 0.27 6.69
C PRO A 35 13.40 0.32 5.57
N GLU A 36 12.15 0.07 5.90
CA GLU A 36 11.09 0.00 4.89
C GLU A 36 10.85 1.33 4.17
N LEU A 37 11.15 2.44 4.85
CA LEU A 37 10.80 3.75 4.33
C LEU A 37 11.93 4.76 4.41
N GLU A 38 12.96 4.50 5.20
CA GLU A 38 13.97 5.50 5.50
C GLU A 38 14.67 6.05 4.26
N ASP A 39 14.84 5.22 3.25
CA ASP A 39 15.55 5.61 2.04
C ASP A 39 14.65 5.82 0.83
N ASP A 40 13.31 5.69 1.01
CA ASP A 40 12.39 5.90 -0.10
C ASP A 40 12.31 7.38 -0.46
N ASP A 41 12.67 7.69 -1.70
CA ASP A 41 12.30 8.98 -2.29
C ASP A 41 10.89 8.80 -2.86
N ILE A 42 9.90 9.25 -2.10
CA ILE A 42 8.50 9.00 -2.43
C ILE A 42 8.12 9.54 -3.81
N LEU A 43 8.58 10.75 -4.14
CA LEU A 43 8.24 11.31 -5.45
C LEU A 43 8.90 10.52 -6.58
N ALA A 44 10.17 10.16 -6.43
CA ALA A 44 10.89 9.41 -7.46
C ALA A 44 10.36 7.98 -7.60
N GLU A 45 10.11 7.30 -6.48
CA GLU A 45 9.71 5.89 -6.47
C GLU A 45 8.29 5.65 -6.95
N TYR A 46 7.40 6.61 -6.72
CA TYR A 46 5.97 6.43 -7.01
C TYR A 46 5.46 7.39 -8.07
N VAL A 47 5.58 8.68 -7.85
CA VAL A 47 5.00 9.68 -8.75
C VAL A 47 5.77 9.76 -10.06
N ASP A 48 7.09 9.93 -9.99
CA ASP A 48 7.92 10.05 -11.20
C ASP A 48 8.02 8.74 -11.97
N ALA A 49 7.77 7.62 -11.30
CA ALA A 49 7.78 6.30 -11.94
C ALA A 49 6.49 5.99 -12.71
N GLY A 50 5.52 6.89 -12.68
CA GLY A 50 4.25 6.72 -13.39
C GLY A 50 3.09 6.31 -12.51
N GLY A 51 3.32 6.25 -11.20
CA GLY A 51 2.31 5.90 -10.21
C GLY A 51 1.82 7.09 -9.40
N GLU A 52 1.43 6.80 -8.17
CA GLU A 52 0.86 7.80 -7.28
C GLU A 52 1.21 7.49 -5.83
N PHE A 53 1.34 8.53 -5.02
CA PHE A 53 1.40 8.37 -3.57
C PHE A 53 0.42 9.38 -2.96
N LEU A 54 -0.58 8.87 -2.27
CA LEU A 54 -1.67 9.67 -1.73
C LEU A 54 -1.65 9.68 -0.21
N VAL A 55 -2.10 10.78 0.36
CA VAL A 55 -2.31 10.92 1.80
C VAL A 55 -3.75 11.31 2.06
N GLY A 56 -4.33 10.78 3.14
CA GLY A 56 -5.68 11.13 3.58
C GLY A 56 -5.61 11.95 4.85
N GLU A 57 -6.41 12.99 4.93
CA GLU A 57 -6.41 13.91 6.07
C GLU A 57 -7.70 13.85 6.85
N ARG A 58 -7.59 14.00 8.16
CA ARG A 58 -8.72 14.16 9.06
C ARG A 58 -8.38 15.31 10.01
N GLU A 59 -9.18 16.38 9.99
CA GLU A 59 -8.95 17.56 10.82
C GLU A 59 -7.56 18.17 10.62
N GLY A 60 -7.07 18.14 9.37
CA GLY A 60 -5.77 18.71 9.01
C GLY A 60 -4.57 17.82 9.29
N GLU A 61 -4.79 16.62 9.83
CA GLU A 61 -3.71 15.68 10.11
C GLU A 61 -3.74 14.50 9.15
N ILE A 62 -2.57 14.03 8.75
CA ILE A 62 -2.46 12.83 7.90
C ILE A 62 -2.74 11.61 8.75
N VAL A 63 -3.73 10.82 8.33
CA VAL A 63 -4.16 9.62 9.04
C VAL A 63 -4.14 8.37 8.17
N ALA A 64 -3.86 8.51 6.88
CA ALA A 64 -3.84 7.37 5.95
C ALA A 64 -2.88 7.63 4.81
N THR A 65 -2.34 6.54 4.26
CA THR A 65 -1.49 6.57 3.07
C THR A 65 -1.92 5.48 2.11
N GLY A 66 -1.53 5.62 0.85
CA GLY A 66 -1.71 4.59 -0.16
C GLY A 66 -0.97 4.98 -1.42
N ALA A 67 -0.45 3.98 -2.14
CA ALA A 67 0.37 4.25 -3.31
C ALA A 67 0.26 3.13 -4.32
N PHE A 68 0.59 3.44 -5.57
CA PHE A 68 0.86 2.41 -6.57
C PHE A 68 1.99 2.89 -7.48
N ARG A 69 2.64 1.94 -8.10
CA ARG A 69 3.74 2.17 -9.04
C ARG A 69 3.85 0.95 -9.96
N PRO A 70 4.64 1.03 -11.04
CA PRO A 70 4.93 -0.16 -11.82
C PRO A 70 5.52 -1.25 -10.93
N PRO A 71 5.12 -2.53 -11.11
CA PRO A 71 5.60 -3.63 -10.26
C PRO A 71 7.12 -3.78 -10.32
N LYS A 72 7.72 -4.11 -9.18
CA LYS A 72 9.12 -4.52 -9.14
C LYS A 72 9.35 -5.46 -7.97
N GLY A 73 10.45 -6.20 -8.02
CA GLY A 73 10.79 -7.14 -6.97
C GLY A 73 9.96 -8.41 -7.04
N ILE A 74 9.62 -8.95 -5.89
CA ILE A 74 9.04 -10.28 -5.77
C ILE A 74 7.73 -10.46 -6.55
N VAL A 75 6.91 -9.42 -6.65
CA VAL A 75 5.62 -9.54 -7.36
C VAL A 75 5.82 -9.89 -8.83
N THR A 76 6.93 -9.47 -9.44
CA THR A 76 7.17 -9.72 -10.86
C THR A 76 7.45 -11.19 -11.18
N GLU A 77 7.68 -12.01 -10.16
CA GLU A 77 7.84 -13.45 -10.34
C GLU A 77 6.51 -14.18 -10.42
N PHE A 78 5.41 -13.51 -10.06
CA PHE A 78 4.08 -14.12 -10.01
C PHE A 78 3.07 -13.50 -10.95
N VAL A 79 3.28 -12.25 -11.38
CA VAL A 79 2.34 -11.52 -12.23
C VAL A 79 3.07 -10.89 -13.41
N ASP A 80 2.33 -10.68 -14.50
CA ASP A 80 2.84 -9.95 -15.65
C ASP A 80 2.88 -8.46 -15.30
N ALA A 81 4.07 -7.87 -15.34
CA ALA A 81 4.25 -6.47 -14.99
C ALA A 81 3.65 -5.51 -16.01
N GLU A 82 3.47 -5.95 -17.25
CA GLU A 82 2.92 -5.08 -18.30
C GLU A 82 1.48 -4.72 -18.01
N GLY A 83 1.20 -3.43 -17.93
CA GLY A 83 -0.15 -2.93 -17.65
C GLY A 83 -0.59 -3.07 -16.19
N ALA A 84 0.29 -3.54 -15.31
CA ALA A 84 -0.02 -3.70 -13.89
C ALA A 84 0.52 -2.54 -13.07
N ALA A 85 -0.15 -2.25 -11.96
CA ALA A 85 0.34 -1.34 -10.94
C ALA A 85 0.47 -2.12 -9.64
N GLU A 86 1.56 -1.93 -8.93
CA GLU A 86 1.76 -2.55 -7.63
C GLU A 86 1.24 -1.63 -6.54
N LEU A 87 0.26 -2.09 -5.78
CA LEU A 87 -0.33 -1.35 -4.66
C LEU A 87 0.61 -1.45 -3.45
N LYS A 88 0.96 -0.31 -2.87
CA LYS A 88 1.90 -0.25 -1.75
C LYS A 88 1.49 0.81 -0.74
N ARG A 89 2.04 0.70 0.44
CA ARG A 89 1.91 1.73 1.49
C ARG A 89 0.46 2.04 1.86
N MET A 90 -0.41 1.02 1.81
CA MET A 90 -1.80 1.14 2.26
C MET A 90 -1.84 1.01 3.78
N HIS A 91 -1.96 2.13 4.46
CA HIS A 91 -1.99 2.16 5.92
C HIS A 91 -3.00 3.17 6.42
N VAL A 92 -3.66 2.85 7.53
CA VAL A 92 -4.53 3.78 8.25
C VAL A 92 -4.04 3.81 9.69
N HIS A 93 -3.89 5.01 10.25
CA HIS A 93 -3.46 5.17 11.63
C HIS A 93 -4.45 4.42 12.54
N PRO A 94 -3.96 3.64 13.53
CA PRO A 94 -4.84 2.81 14.35
C PRO A 94 -5.92 3.58 15.11
N ASP A 95 -5.70 4.85 15.42
CA ASP A 95 -6.71 5.69 16.09
C ASP A 95 -7.92 5.99 15.20
N HIS A 96 -7.81 5.69 13.91
CA HIS A 96 -8.85 5.97 12.92
C HIS A 96 -9.35 4.71 12.21
N HIS A 97 -9.10 3.53 12.78
CA HIS A 97 -9.64 2.29 12.24
C HIS A 97 -11.17 2.28 12.35
N ARG A 98 -11.81 1.54 11.45
CA ARG A 98 -13.28 1.38 11.40
C ARG A 98 -14.06 2.66 11.06
N GLU A 99 -13.38 3.64 10.47
CA GLU A 99 -14.04 4.87 9.99
C GLU A 99 -14.25 4.84 8.47
N GLY A 100 -13.92 3.74 7.81
CA GLY A 100 -14.07 3.63 6.36
C GLY A 100 -12.94 4.31 5.58
N ILE A 101 -11.88 4.73 6.26
CA ILE A 101 -10.78 5.49 5.66
C ILE A 101 -9.99 4.62 4.67
N GLY A 102 -9.70 3.37 5.04
CA GLY A 102 -8.97 2.47 4.15
C GLY A 102 -9.71 2.23 2.84
N GLN A 103 -11.03 2.05 2.92
CA GLN A 103 -11.83 1.87 1.71
C GLN A 103 -11.85 3.14 0.85
N ALA A 104 -11.98 4.31 1.47
CA ALA A 104 -11.96 5.57 0.73
C ALA A 104 -10.61 5.77 0.02
N MET A 105 -9.51 5.46 0.70
CA MET A 105 -8.18 5.55 0.11
C MET A 105 -8.04 4.57 -1.06
N TYR A 106 -8.46 3.32 -0.87
CA TYR A 106 -8.39 2.32 -1.93
C TYR A 106 -9.22 2.73 -3.15
N ASP A 107 -10.44 3.21 -2.94
CA ASP A 107 -11.32 3.63 -4.03
C ASP A 107 -10.67 4.74 -4.87
N GLU A 108 -10.00 5.69 -4.21
CA GLU A 108 -9.31 6.77 -4.92
C GLU A 108 -8.10 6.26 -5.70
N LEU A 109 -7.33 5.33 -5.12
CA LEU A 109 -6.20 4.73 -5.83
C LEU A 109 -6.66 3.97 -7.06
N GLU A 110 -7.72 3.17 -6.94
CA GLU A 110 -8.27 2.42 -8.07
C GLU A 110 -8.75 3.36 -9.17
N ALA A 111 -9.46 4.44 -8.80
CA ALA A 111 -9.95 5.41 -9.78
C ALA A 111 -8.78 6.04 -10.55
N ARG A 112 -7.73 6.43 -9.85
CA ARG A 112 -6.55 7.02 -10.49
C ARG A 112 -5.79 6.04 -11.36
N ALA A 113 -5.69 4.78 -10.93
CA ALA A 113 -5.04 3.74 -11.74
C ALA A 113 -5.82 3.49 -13.02
N ARG A 114 -7.15 3.43 -12.95
CA ARG A 114 -8.00 3.27 -14.13
C ARG A 114 -7.85 4.44 -15.10
N GLU A 115 -7.83 5.67 -14.60
CA GLU A 115 -7.64 6.86 -15.40
C GLU A 115 -6.32 6.85 -16.17
N ARG A 116 -5.30 6.23 -15.58
CA ARG A 116 -3.97 6.14 -16.20
C ARG A 116 -3.80 4.94 -17.11
N GLY A 117 -4.86 4.14 -17.28
CA GLY A 117 -4.85 3.00 -18.20
C GLY A 117 -4.25 1.72 -17.65
N PHE A 118 -4.01 1.62 -16.36
CA PHE A 118 -3.57 0.36 -15.77
C PHE A 118 -4.70 -0.68 -15.86
N ALA A 119 -4.33 -1.90 -16.23
CA ALA A 119 -5.30 -2.97 -16.42
C ALA A 119 -5.46 -3.85 -15.17
N ARG A 120 -4.49 -3.82 -14.28
CA ARG A 120 -4.48 -4.69 -13.09
C ARG A 120 -3.79 -4.00 -11.94
N PHE A 121 -4.23 -4.36 -10.70
CA PHE A 121 -3.45 -4.13 -9.49
C PHE A 121 -2.82 -5.44 -9.05
N THR A 122 -1.63 -5.38 -8.49
CA THR A 122 -1.01 -6.48 -7.77
C THR A 122 -0.43 -5.96 -6.46
N LEU A 123 -0.19 -6.86 -5.52
CA LEU A 123 0.46 -6.50 -4.26
C LEU A 123 1.10 -7.72 -3.62
N ALA A 124 2.05 -7.47 -2.73
CA ALA A 124 2.64 -8.47 -1.86
C ALA A 124 2.39 -8.04 -0.42
N THR A 125 1.99 -8.97 0.43
CA THR A 125 1.76 -8.70 1.85
C THR A 125 2.23 -9.89 2.68
N THR A 126 2.57 -9.65 3.94
CA THR A 126 3.00 -10.73 4.81
C THR A 126 1.81 -11.52 5.34
N GLY A 127 2.05 -12.79 5.68
CA GLY A 127 1.02 -13.64 6.28
C GLY A 127 0.53 -13.14 7.65
N ARG A 128 1.25 -12.21 8.27
CA ARG A 128 0.86 -11.64 9.56
C ARG A 128 -0.24 -10.58 9.47
N GLN A 129 -0.51 -10.09 8.27
CA GLN A 129 -1.48 -9.00 8.07
C GLN A 129 -2.85 -9.54 7.64
N GLU A 130 -3.43 -10.44 8.43
CA GLU A 130 -4.72 -11.06 8.12
C GLU A 130 -5.85 -10.07 7.86
N PRO A 131 -6.01 -8.97 8.64
CA PRO A 131 -7.06 -8.00 8.33
C PRO A 131 -6.87 -7.36 6.95
N ALA A 132 -5.62 -7.18 6.51
CA ALA A 132 -5.35 -6.66 5.18
C ALA A 132 -5.77 -7.67 4.11
N HIS A 133 -5.53 -8.98 4.35
CA HIS A 133 -5.95 -10.03 3.40
C HIS A 133 -7.46 -9.97 3.18
N ALA A 134 -8.24 -9.91 4.26
CA ALA A 134 -9.69 -9.83 4.17
C ALA A 134 -10.13 -8.57 3.42
N PHE A 135 -9.47 -7.45 3.67
CA PHE A 135 -9.75 -6.20 2.98
C PHE A 135 -9.54 -6.34 1.47
N TYR A 136 -8.39 -6.90 1.06
CA TYR A 136 -8.10 -7.05 -0.36
C TYR A 136 -9.07 -8.03 -1.02
N GLU A 137 -9.36 -9.16 -0.38
CA GLU A 137 -10.32 -10.12 -0.92
C GLU A 137 -11.72 -9.50 -1.07
N SER A 138 -12.15 -8.68 -0.10
CA SER A 138 -13.45 -8.01 -0.19
C SER A 138 -13.50 -6.99 -1.33
N ASN A 139 -12.35 -6.53 -1.80
CA ASN A 139 -12.25 -5.60 -2.92
C ASN A 139 -11.97 -6.31 -4.25
N GLY A 140 -12.08 -7.63 -4.30
CA GLY A 140 -11.97 -8.38 -5.55
C GLY A 140 -10.60 -8.92 -5.86
N PHE A 141 -9.63 -8.81 -4.95
CA PHE A 141 -8.31 -9.39 -5.16
C PHE A 141 -8.34 -10.89 -4.94
N GLU A 142 -7.55 -11.61 -5.73
CA GLU A 142 -7.36 -13.05 -5.60
C GLU A 142 -5.90 -13.34 -5.31
N ARG A 143 -5.66 -14.32 -4.45
CA ARG A 143 -4.28 -14.74 -4.19
C ARG A 143 -3.79 -15.57 -5.35
N VAL A 144 -2.68 -15.16 -5.96
CA VAL A 144 -2.10 -15.80 -7.13
C VAL A 144 -0.77 -16.52 -6.85
N GLY A 145 -0.22 -16.33 -5.66
CA GLY A 145 1.02 -17.02 -5.28
C GLY A 145 1.42 -16.75 -3.87
N SER A 146 2.43 -17.49 -3.42
CA SER A 146 3.04 -17.27 -2.11
C SER A 146 4.49 -17.73 -2.16
N THR A 147 5.30 -17.12 -1.30
CA THR A 147 6.69 -17.48 -1.10
C THR A 147 7.06 -17.17 0.34
N SER A 148 8.32 -17.34 0.71
CA SER A 148 8.78 -16.93 2.02
C SER A 148 10.08 -16.15 1.90
N GLU A 149 10.27 -15.21 2.81
CA GLU A 149 11.50 -14.43 2.89
C GLU A 149 11.97 -14.39 4.33
N ASN A 150 13.29 -14.36 4.51
CA ASN A 150 13.89 -14.13 5.81
C ASN A 150 14.04 -12.63 6.00
N VAL A 151 13.31 -12.07 6.98
CA VAL A 151 13.34 -10.64 7.29
C VAL A 151 13.80 -10.51 8.73
N ALA A 152 14.96 -9.90 8.94
CA ALA A 152 15.53 -9.66 10.26
C ALA A 152 15.58 -10.96 11.11
N GLY A 153 15.97 -12.07 10.49
CA GLY A 153 16.10 -13.38 11.17
C GLY A 153 14.80 -14.16 11.31
N THR A 154 13.68 -13.64 10.81
CA THR A 154 12.38 -14.30 10.86
C THR A 154 11.94 -14.70 9.47
N ASN A 155 11.50 -15.94 9.29
CA ASN A 155 10.91 -16.38 8.03
C ASN A 155 9.46 -15.93 7.98
N LEU A 156 9.12 -15.13 6.98
CA LEU A 156 7.76 -14.62 6.79
C LEU A 156 7.18 -15.20 5.51
N ALA A 157 5.93 -15.61 5.58
CA ALA A 157 5.16 -15.92 4.37
C ALA A 157 4.85 -14.61 3.66
N ILE A 158 5.05 -14.60 2.35
CA ILE A 158 4.71 -13.47 1.49
C ILE A 158 3.61 -13.94 0.56
N LEU A 159 2.47 -13.26 0.59
CA LEU A 159 1.31 -13.60 -0.23
C LEU A 159 1.19 -12.58 -1.36
N ILE A 160 0.93 -13.07 -2.57
CA ILE A 160 0.80 -12.24 -3.75
C ILE A 160 -0.66 -12.24 -4.19
N PHE A 161 -1.22 -11.04 -4.36
CA PHE A 161 -2.61 -10.85 -4.78
C PHE A 161 -2.66 -10.08 -6.09
N GLU A 162 -3.72 -10.30 -6.86
CA GLU A 162 -3.95 -9.60 -8.12
C GLU A 162 -5.44 -9.31 -8.30
N LYS A 163 -5.73 -8.18 -8.94
CA LYS A 163 -7.09 -7.80 -9.31
C LYS A 163 -7.10 -7.17 -10.70
N THR A 164 -8.03 -7.61 -11.54
CA THR A 164 -8.26 -6.96 -12.84
C THR A 164 -9.09 -5.70 -12.62
N LEU A 165 -8.70 -4.60 -13.28
CA LEU A 165 -9.34 -3.29 -13.12
C LEU A 165 -10.39 -2.96 -14.18
N ASN A 166 -10.74 -3.87 -15.02
CA ASN A 166 -11.71 -3.61 -16.09
C ASN A 166 -13.15 -3.73 -15.62
#